data_0592a3ec4d1d499e2ce8fc98db2e9366
#
_entry.id   0592a3ec4d1d499e2ce8fc98db2e9366
#
_cell.length_a   1.000
_cell.length_b   1.000
_cell.length_c   1.000
_cell.angle_alpha   90.00
_cell.angle_beta   90.00
_cell.angle_gamma   90.00
#
_symmetry.space_group_name_H-M   'P 1'
#
loop_
_entity.id
_entity.type
_entity.pdbx_description
1 polymer ?
#
loop_
_entity_poly.entity_id
_entity_poly.type
_entity_poly.pdbx_seq_one_letter_code
_entity_poly.pdbx_strand_id
1 'polypeptide(L)'
;MSEKETAQWDCETIPVCIDAFADLTVVITGKLEKMERKEAERLVERSGGNAVGSISGKTDLLVAGDKAGSKLTKAKEMGIEVIDEAGFISRLELVLP
;
A
#
# COMPACT_ATOMS: atom_id res chain seq x y z
N MET A 1 -5.70 -27.74 -5.58
CA MET A 1 -5.57 -27.20 -5.37
C MET A 1 -5.21 -26.38 -5.35
N SER A 2 -5.14 -26.38 -5.31
CA SER A 2 -4.43 -25.59 -5.38
C SER A 2 -4.62 -24.25 -5.34
N GLU A 3 -5.49 -23.78 -5.55
CA GLU A 3 -5.57 -22.46 -5.55
C GLU A 3 -5.39 -21.89 -4.26
N LYS A 4 -5.48 -22.63 -3.34
CA LYS A 4 -5.27 -22.06 -2.13
C LYS A 4 -3.90 -21.80 -1.86
N GLU A 5 -3.05 -22.24 -2.66
CA GLU A 5 -1.72 -21.89 -2.43
C GLU A 5 -1.52 -20.48 -2.61
N THR A 6 -2.39 -19.80 -3.27
CA THR A 6 -2.21 -18.38 -3.42
C THR A 6 -2.45 -17.64 -2.14
N ALA A 7 -3.09 -18.26 -1.16
CA ALA A 7 -3.38 -17.61 0.09
C ALA A 7 -2.38 -18.02 1.15
N GLN A 8 -1.11 -17.78 0.89
CA GLN A 8 -0.08 -18.22 1.81
C GLN A 8 0.22 -17.23 2.90
N TRP A 9 -0.40 -16.07 2.87
CA TRP A 9 -0.24 -15.07 3.92
C TRP A 9 -1.57 -14.38 4.16
N ASP A 10 -1.69 -13.78 5.33
CA ASP A 10 -2.92 -13.12 5.73
C ASP A 10 -2.56 -11.71 6.17
N CYS A 11 -3.21 -10.72 5.58
CA CYS A 11 -2.92 -9.32 5.90
C CYS A 11 -3.21 -8.99 7.37
N GLU A 12 -3.97 -9.83 8.07
CA GLU A 12 -4.25 -9.59 9.48
C GLU A 12 -3.18 -10.17 10.39
N THR A 13 -2.37 -11.11 9.92
CA THR A 13 -1.42 -11.81 10.77
C THR A 13 0.01 -11.75 10.29
N ILE A 14 0.25 -11.41 9.02
CA ILE A 14 1.61 -11.37 8.51
C ILE A 14 2.43 -10.33 9.29
N PRO A 15 3.69 -10.64 9.65
CA PRO A 15 4.50 -9.66 10.35
C PRO A 15 4.75 -8.41 9.49
N VAL A 16 4.59 -7.25 10.09
CA VAL A 16 4.86 -5.99 9.42
C VAL A 16 5.69 -5.10 10.35
N CYS A 17 6.39 -4.14 9.75
CA CYS A 17 7.06 -3.10 10.53
C CYS A 17 5.97 -2.18 11.10
N ILE A 18 5.77 -2.22 12.40
CA ILE A 18 4.57 -1.61 13.00
C ILE A 18 4.55 -0.10 12.93
N ASP A 19 5.68 0.54 12.63
CA ASP A 19 5.74 1.99 12.50
C ASP A 19 6.07 2.43 11.09
N ALA A 20 5.95 1.53 10.11
CA ALA A 20 6.37 1.83 8.74
C ALA A 20 5.65 3.05 8.17
N PHE A 21 4.39 3.22 8.52
CA PHE A 21 3.58 4.34 8.01
C PHE A 21 2.97 5.14 9.17
N ALA A 22 3.65 5.16 10.31
CA ALA A 22 3.11 5.85 11.49
C ALA A 22 2.80 7.31 11.17
N ASP A 23 1.57 7.71 11.46
CA ASP A 23 1.08 9.09 11.25
C ASP A 23 1.06 9.54 9.80
N LEU A 24 1.18 8.61 8.85
CA LEU A 24 1.11 8.96 7.43
C LEU A 24 -0.28 8.67 6.88
N THR A 25 -0.74 9.52 6.00
CA THR A 25 -1.97 9.29 5.23
C THR A 25 -1.54 8.72 3.88
N VAL A 26 -2.00 7.50 3.58
CA VAL A 26 -1.56 6.75 2.42
C VAL A 26 -2.74 6.49 1.49
N VAL A 27 -2.54 6.75 0.21
CA VAL A 27 -3.53 6.41 -0.83
C VAL A 27 -2.95 5.29 -1.66
N ILE A 28 -3.75 4.27 -1.93
CA ILE A 28 -3.35 3.16 -2.76
C ILE A 28 -4.17 3.21 -4.03
N THR A 29 -3.50 3.26 -5.19
CA THR A 29 -4.18 3.36 -6.46
C THR A 29 -3.59 2.39 -7.46
N GLY A 30 -4.34 2.08 -8.50
CA GLY A 30 -3.92 1.11 -9.49
C GLY A 30 -4.12 -0.31 -8.98
N LYS A 31 -3.57 -1.26 -9.72
CA LYS A 31 -3.74 -2.68 -9.40
C LYS A 31 -2.43 -3.23 -8.89
N LEU A 32 -2.46 -3.83 -7.71
CA LEU A 32 -1.29 -4.46 -7.13
C LEU A 32 -1.23 -5.92 -7.57
N GLU A 33 -0.02 -6.45 -7.73
CA GLU A 33 0.16 -7.82 -8.21
C GLU A 33 0.14 -8.84 -7.09
N LYS A 34 0.70 -8.49 -5.95
CA LYS A 34 0.90 -9.46 -4.88
C LYS A 34 -0.18 -9.43 -3.82
N MET A 35 -1.05 -8.45 -3.90
CA MET A 35 -2.11 -8.30 -2.91
C MET A 35 -3.23 -7.46 -3.49
N GLU A 36 -4.40 -7.50 -2.87
CA GLU A 36 -5.50 -6.64 -3.26
C GLU A 36 -5.40 -5.33 -2.53
N ARG A 37 -6.11 -4.31 -3.03
CA ARG A 37 -6.08 -3.01 -2.40
C ARG A 37 -6.53 -3.08 -0.94
N LYS A 38 -7.56 -3.87 -0.66
CA LYS A 38 -8.03 -3.99 0.72
C LYS A 38 -6.97 -4.56 1.63
N GLU A 39 -6.18 -5.50 1.14
CA GLU A 39 -5.10 -6.06 1.93
C GLU A 39 -4.02 -5.02 2.18
N ALA A 40 -3.69 -4.25 1.15
CA ALA A 40 -2.69 -3.21 1.31
C ALA A 40 -3.15 -2.15 2.30
N GLU A 41 -4.43 -1.77 2.23
CA GLU A 41 -4.98 -0.80 3.16
C GLU A 41 -4.91 -1.30 4.60
N ARG A 42 -5.21 -2.57 4.79
CA ARG A 42 -5.13 -3.15 6.13
C ARG A 42 -3.68 -3.16 6.64
N LEU A 43 -2.73 -3.47 5.77
CA LEU A 43 -1.33 -3.45 6.16
C LEU A 43 -0.89 -2.04 6.57
N VAL A 44 -1.36 -1.02 5.87
CA VAL A 44 -1.07 0.36 6.25
C VAL A 44 -1.61 0.64 7.65
N GLU A 45 -2.83 0.22 7.92
CA GLU A 45 -3.43 0.44 9.24
C GLU A 45 -2.66 -0.27 10.33
N ARG A 46 -2.21 -1.49 10.06
CA ARG A 46 -1.45 -2.25 11.04
C ARG A 46 -0.09 -1.63 11.34
N SER A 47 0.43 -0.84 10.41
CA SER A 47 1.73 -0.18 10.59
C SER A 47 1.57 1.28 11.02
N GLY A 48 0.44 1.62 11.60
CA GLY A 48 0.23 2.93 12.20
C GLY A 48 -0.24 4.00 11.26
N GLY A 49 -0.46 3.65 9.98
CA GLY A 49 -0.86 4.62 8.98
C GLY A 49 -2.36 4.73 8.84
N ASN A 50 -2.78 5.65 7.99
CA ASN A 50 -4.17 5.89 7.71
C ASN A 50 -4.39 5.72 6.22
N ALA A 51 -5.13 4.68 5.83
CA ALA A 51 -5.40 4.39 4.42
C ALA A 51 -6.67 5.11 4.00
N VAL A 52 -6.57 5.91 2.93
CA VAL A 52 -7.71 6.66 2.43
C VAL A 52 -7.89 6.39 0.95
N GLY A 53 -9.06 6.70 0.45
CA GLY A 53 -9.45 6.35 -0.92
C GLY A 53 -9.16 7.39 -1.96
N SER A 54 -8.80 8.61 -1.59
CA SER A 54 -8.58 9.65 -2.57
C SER A 54 -7.47 10.60 -2.13
N ILE A 55 -6.82 11.19 -3.13
CA ILE A 55 -5.75 12.14 -2.88
C ILE A 55 -6.33 13.45 -2.37
N SER A 56 -5.68 14.01 -1.36
CA SER A 56 -6.06 15.31 -0.82
C SER A 56 -4.81 16.03 -0.37
N GLY A 57 -4.97 17.24 0.11
CA GLY A 57 -3.84 18.01 0.63
C GLY A 57 -3.19 17.37 1.85
N LYS A 58 -3.85 16.40 2.47
CA LYS A 58 -3.31 15.72 3.64
C LYS A 58 -2.64 14.40 3.31
N THR A 59 -2.63 14.01 2.04
CA THR A 59 -2.01 12.76 1.64
C THR A 59 -0.49 12.88 1.73
N ASP A 60 0.13 11.93 2.41
CA ASP A 60 1.58 11.93 2.61
C ASP A 60 2.28 11.00 1.63
N LEU A 61 1.62 9.95 1.19
CA LEU A 61 2.25 8.91 0.38
C LEU A 61 1.23 8.31 -0.57
N LEU A 62 1.65 8.05 -1.80
CA LEU A 62 0.84 7.34 -2.77
C LEU A 62 1.52 6.03 -3.13
N VAL A 63 0.80 4.93 -2.99
CA VAL A 63 1.26 3.63 -3.49
C VAL A 63 0.63 3.43 -4.86
N ALA A 64 1.45 3.46 -5.90
CA ALA A 64 0.99 3.39 -7.27
C ALA A 64 1.20 1.99 -7.82
N GLY A 65 0.11 1.27 -8.02
CA GLY A 65 0.16 -0.02 -8.69
C GLY A 65 0.09 0.15 -10.19
N ASP A 66 -0.21 -0.94 -10.88
CA ASP A 66 -0.33 -0.91 -12.33
C ASP A 66 -1.50 -0.02 -12.74
N LYS A 67 -1.31 0.76 -13.78
CA LYS A 67 -2.35 1.63 -14.33
C LYS A 67 -2.89 2.62 -13.30
N ALA A 68 -2.00 3.21 -12.54
CA ALA A 68 -2.39 4.19 -11.54
C ALA A 68 -3.01 5.46 -12.14
N GLY A 69 -2.64 5.80 -13.37
CA GLY A 69 -3.34 6.83 -14.11
C GLY A 69 -3.20 8.23 -13.56
N SER A 70 -4.30 8.97 -13.56
CA SER A 70 -4.27 10.39 -13.20
C SER A 70 -3.94 10.64 -11.74
N LYS A 71 -4.19 9.69 -10.87
CA LYS A 71 -3.83 9.88 -9.45
C LYS A 71 -2.32 9.97 -9.27
N LEU A 72 -1.56 9.21 -10.05
CA LEU A 72 -0.12 9.29 -10.02
C LEU A 72 0.36 10.67 -10.44
N THR A 73 -0.18 11.19 -11.54
CA THR A 73 0.16 12.51 -12.02
C THR A 73 -0.18 13.57 -10.97
N LYS A 74 -1.37 13.46 -10.38
CA LYS A 74 -1.81 14.44 -9.39
C LYS A 74 -0.91 14.41 -8.17
N ALA A 75 -0.50 13.24 -7.73
CA ALA A 75 0.40 13.14 -6.59
C ALA A 75 1.73 13.82 -6.87
N LYS A 76 2.26 13.64 -8.07
CA LYS A 76 3.51 14.29 -8.43
C LYS A 76 3.36 15.80 -8.45
N GLU A 77 2.23 16.30 -8.96
CA GLU A 77 1.98 17.73 -9.00
C GLU A 77 1.85 18.32 -7.61
N MET A 78 1.34 17.56 -6.67
CA MET A 78 1.14 18.02 -5.31
C MET A 78 2.36 17.81 -4.42
N GLY A 79 3.42 17.21 -4.96
CA GLY A 79 4.62 16.95 -4.18
C GLY A 79 4.50 15.78 -3.23
N ILE A 80 3.54 14.91 -3.47
CA ILE A 80 3.33 13.74 -2.63
C ILE A 80 4.34 12.67 -3.02
N GLU A 81 4.94 12.01 -2.03
CA GLU A 81 5.86 10.91 -2.30
C GLU A 81 5.12 9.76 -2.96
N VAL A 82 5.70 9.17 -3.99
CA VAL A 82 5.09 8.05 -4.71
C VAL A 82 6.02 6.86 -4.65
N ILE A 83 5.45 5.71 -4.26
CA ILE A 83 6.19 4.45 -4.29
C ILE A 83 5.36 3.41 -5.05
N ASP A 84 6.01 2.38 -5.54
CA ASP A 84 5.31 1.28 -6.20
C ASP A 84 5.06 0.17 -5.18
N GLU A 85 4.52 -0.97 -5.67
CA GLU A 85 4.23 -2.09 -4.78
C GLU A 85 5.49 -2.65 -4.14
N ALA A 86 6.59 -2.70 -4.88
CA ALA A 86 7.85 -3.18 -4.33
C ALA A 86 8.33 -2.26 -3.20
N GLY A 87 8.21 -0.95 -3.38
CA GLY A 87 8.55 0.00 -2.34
C GLY A 87 7.66 -0.12 -1.13
N PHE A 88 6.37 -0.39 -1.36
CA PHE A 88 5.42 -0.60 -0.28
C PHE A 88 5.79 -1.83 0.54
N ILE A 89 6.07 -2.94 -0.13
CA ILE A 89 6.47 -4.17 0.54
C ILE A 89 7.77 -3.96 1.32
N SER A 90 8.71 -3.24 0.72
CA SER A 90 10.00 -3.00 1.36
C SER A 90 9.83 -2.16 2.64
N ARG A 91 8.99 -1.15 2.59
CA ARG A 91 8.78 -0.31 3.78
C ARG A 91 8.15 -1.08 4.93
N LEU A 92 7.26 -2.01 4.62
CA LEU A 92 6.62 -2.84 5.63
C LEU A 92 7.52 -3.98 6.08
N GLU A 93 8.64 -4.20 5.37
CA GLU A 93 9.56 -5.31 5.63
C GLU A 93 8.81 -6.64 5.51
N LEU A 94 7.89 -6.70 4.56
CA LEU A 94 7.13 -7.92 4.34
C LEU A 94 7.99 -8.99 3.69
N VAL A 95 7.77 -10.24 4.12
CA VAL A 95 8.37 -11.39 3.48
C VAL A 95 7.20 -12.19 2.90
N LEU A 96 6.95 -12.03 1.62
CA LEU A 96 5.84 -12.70 0.95
C LEU A 96 6.34 -14.01 0.34
N PRO A 97 5.50 -15.03 0.32
CA PRO A 97 5.87 -16.33 -0.28
C PRO A 97 6.12 -16.22 -1.77
#